data_a5d522c6994366185529b019cb2a5724
#
_entry.id   a5d522c6994366185529b019cb2a5724
#
_cell.length_a   1.000
_cell.length_b   1.000
_cell.length_c   1.000
_cell.angle_alpha   90.00
_cell.angle_beta   90.00
_cell.angle_gamma   90.00
#
_symmetry.space_group_name_H-M   'P 1'
#
loop_
_entity.id
_entity.type
_entity.pdbx_description
1 polymer ?
#
loop_
_entity_poly.entity_id
_entity_poly.type
_entity_poly.pdbx_seq_one_letter_code
_entity_poly.pdbx_strand_id
1 'polypeptide(L)'
;ALLEEYYAKKDEKFQKFVECFATGKSDENLGNLIQKLYEMAMSNPFPQEWLSGCMDDYRIDSLEELRETEWMRMLWDAVKDELQEAKLLVQEARRICSEQDGPYLYDEALSSDLLLIRSLQELAEKRDYNGTAEILMKPSFARLSTKKAADVDEQKKQRVKDLRDEEKGILKELGQ
;
A
#
# COMPACT_ATOMS: atom_id res chain seq x y z
N ALA A 1 11.88 16.82 27.78
CA ALA A 1 11.99 16.13 29.08
C ALA A 1 12.29 14.64 28.93
N LEU A 2 11.33 13.76 28.59
CA LEU A 2 11.54 12.30 28.54
C LEU A 2 12.56 11.89 27.48
N LEU A 3 12.43 12.37 26.26
CA LEU A 3 13.34 12.09 25.15
C LEU A 3 14.77 12.56 25.46
N GLU A 4 14.94 13.76 26.04
CA GLU A 4 16.24 14.31 26.47
C GLU A 4 16.93 13.41 27.49
N GLU A 5 16.18 12.83 28.42
CA GLU A 5 16.72 11.88 29.40
C GLU A 5 17.25 10.61 28.74
N TYR A 6 16.54 10.06 27.73
CA TYR A 6 17.00 8.91 26.98
C TYR A 6 18.20 9.20 26.09
N TYR A 7 18.26 10.39 25.47
CA TYR A 7 19.44 10.83 24.74
C TYR A 7 20.67 10.97 25.65
N ALA A 8 20.49 11.47 26.86
CA ALA A 8 21.56 11.61 27.83
C ALA A 8 22.14 10.24 28.27
N LYS A 9 21.33 9.18 28.29
CA LYS A 9 21.77 7.82 28.65
C LYS A 9 22.61 7.14 27.54
N LYS A 10 22.63 7.66 26.32
CA LYS A 10 23.33 7.10 25.15
C LYS A 10 23.06 5.62 24.91
N ASP A 11 21.80 5.18 25.13
CA ASP A 11 21.38 3.81 24.93
C ASP A 11 21.39 3.48 23.43
N GLU A 12 22.15 2.44 23.03
CA GLU A 12 22.28 2.03 21.63
C GLU A 12 20.94 1.56 21.03
N LYS A 13 20.08 0.92 21.83
CA LYS A 13 18.76 0.49 21.35
C LYS A 13 17.87 1.68 21.08
N PHE A 14 17.92 2.69 21.98
CA PHE A 14 17.19 3.93 21.78
C PHE A 14 17.70 4.70 20.56
N GLN A 15 19.01 4.75 20.31
CA GLN A 15 19.58 5.40 19.12
C GLN A 15 19.10 4.72 17.84
N LYS A 16 19.14 3.39 17.76
CA LYS A 16 18.59 2.63 16.62
C LYS A 16 17.09 2.88 16.42
N PHE A 17 16.33 2.93 17.50
CA PHE A 17 14.90 3.26 17.44
C PHE A 17 14.69 4.67 16.86
N VAL A 18 15.44 5.66 17.32
CA VAL A 18 15.37 7.03 16.79
C VAL A 18 15.72 7.07 15.30
N GLU A 19 16.79 6.37 14.87
CA GLU A 19 17.19 6.28 13.47
C GLU A 19 16.09 5.68 12.58
N CYS A 20 15.33 4.71 13.09
CA CYS A 20 14.22 4.09 12.34
C CYS A 20 12.96 4.97 12.27
N PHE A 21 12.64 5.70 13.33
CA PHE A 21 11.34 6.37 13.46
C PHE A 21 11.39 7.91 13.41
N ALA A 22 12.57 8.53 13.62
CA ALA A 22 12.75 9.96 13.43
C ALA A 22 13.27 10.25 12.00
N THR A 23 12.45 10.02 10.99
CA THR A 23 12.77 10.30 9.58
C THR A 23 12.72 11.79 9.30
N GLY A 24 13.77 12.54 9.64
CA GLY A 24 13.80 13.97 9.40
C GLY A 24 14.88 14.71 10.18
N LYS A 25 14.78 16.04 10.19
CA LYS A 25 15.73 16.91 10.91
C LYS A 25 15.34 17.20 12.36
N SER A 26 14.20 16.67 12.83
CA SER A 26 13.69 16.90 14.19
C SER A 26 13.01 15.66 14.77
N ASP A 27 13.00 15.57 16.10
CA ASP A 27 12.35 14.50 16.87
C ASP A 27 10.84 14.73 17.07
N GLU A 28 10.28 15.75 16.41
CA GLU A 28 8.87 16.13 16.59
C GLU A 28 7.92 14.98 16.22
N ASN A 29 8.23 14.28 15.13
CA ASN A 29 7.44 13.12 14.70
C ASN A 29 7.48 11.99 15.72
N LEU A 30 8.63 11.76 16.33
CA LEU A 30 8.78 10.76 17.38
C LEU A 30 8.01 11.16 18.65
N GLY A 31 8.07 12.45 19.04
CA GLY A 31 7.28 13.01 20.13
C GLY A 31 5.79 12.81 19.91
N ASN A 32 5.28 13.13 18.73
CA ASN A 32 3.89 12.96 18.34
C ASN A 32 3.46 11.48 18.35
N LEU A 33 4.33 10.57 17.91
CA LEU A 33 4.05 9.12 17.94
C LEU A 33 3.93 8.62 19.38
N ILE A 34 4.85 9.01 20.26
CA ILE A 34 4.82 8.66 21.70
C ILE A 34 3.57 9.22 22.36
N GLN A 35 3.18 10.45 22.06
CA GLN A 35 1.98 11.06 22.61
C GLN A 35 0.73 10.30 22.17
N LYS A 36 0.59 9.96 20.88
CA LYS A 36 -0.53 9.16 20.37
C LYS A 36 -0.60 7.80 21.05
N LEU A 37 0.54 7.11 21.18
CA LEU A 37 0.60 5.82 21.87
C LEU A 37 0.17 5.94 23.33
N TYR A 38 0.60 6.99 24.03
CA TYR A 38 0.19 7.27 25.39
C TYR A 38 -1.33 7.50 25.48
N GLU A 39 -1.90 8.32 24.61
CA GLU A 39 -3.35 8.60 24.56
C GLU A 39 -4.14 7.31 24.30
N MET A 40 -3.68 6.46 23.38
CA MET A 40 -4.30 5.16 23.11
C MET A 40 -4.21 4.24 24.33
N ALA A 41 -3.06 4.15 24.98
CA ALA A 41 -2.88 3.33 26.17
C ALA A 41 -3.81 3.82 27.29
N MET A 42 -3.87 5.12 27.54
CA MET A 42 -4.70 5.71 28.60
C MET A 42 -6.21 5.61 28.32
N SER A 43 -6.62 5.33 27.08
CA SER A 43 -8.02 5.04 26.75
C SER A 43 -8.45 3.62 27.15
N ASN A 44 -7.50 2.75 27.50
CA ASN A 44 -7.77 1.39 27.97
C ASN A 44 -7.91 1.34 29.49
N PRO A 45 -8.80 0.47 30.03
CA PRO A 45 -8.96 0.31 31.48
C PRO A 45 -7.68 -0.15 32.19
N PHE A 46 -6.82 -0.90 31.52
CA PHE A 46 -5.56 -1.44 32.01
C PHE A 46 -4.41 -1.08 31.07
N PRO A 47 -3.90 0.17 31.09
CA PRO A 47 -2.92 0.68 30.12
C PRO A 47 -1.63 -0.14 30.05
N GLN A 48 -1.12 -0.59 31.18
CA GLN A 48 0.14 -1.34 31.24
C GLN A 48 0.00 -2.76 30.67
N GLU A 49 -1.13 -3.43 30.95
CA GLU A 49 -1.42 -4.75 30.41
C GLU A 49 -1.63 -4.66 28.89
N TRP A 50 -2.35 -3.64 28.44
CA TRP A 50 -2.54 -3.38 27.02
C TRP A 50 -1.21 -3.14 26.29
N LEU A 51 -0.32 -2.29 26.84
CA LEU A 51 1.02 -2.06 26.27
C LEU A 51 1.87 -3.34 26.26
N SER A 52 1.80 -4.16 27.30
CA SER A 52 2.51 -5.44 27.33
C SER A 52 1.99 -6.40 26.27
N GLY A 53 0.67 -6.49 26.08
CA GLY A 53 0.06 -7.26 25.03
C GLY A 53 0.53 -6.84 23.62
N CYS A 54 0.52 -5.51 23.36
CA CYS A 54 1.08 -4.98 22.10
C CYS A 54 2.55 -5.37 21.90
N MET A 55 3.36 -5.41 22.95
CA MET A 55 4.77 -5.85 22.84
C MET A 55 4.89 -7.34 22.54
N ASP A 56 4.01 -8.17 23.09
CA ASP A 56 4.02 -9.61 22.84
C ASP A 56 3.69 -9.94 21.38
N ASP A 57 2.83 -9.16 20.74
CA ASP A 57 2.49 -9.28 19.31
C ASP A 57 3.71 -9.06 18.37
N TYR A 58 4.78 -8.43 18.87
CA TYR A 58 6.03 -8.23 18.12
C TYR A 58 7.15 -9.22 18.49
N ARG A 59 6.89 -10.15 19.42
CA ARG A 59 7.81 -11.25 19.74
C ARG A 59 7.58 -12.41 18.78
N ILE A 60 8.22 -12.32 17.63
CA ILE A 60 8.05 -13.23 16.51
C ILE A 60 9.39 -13.93 16.30
N ASP A 61 9.40 -15.24 16.52
CA ASP A 61 10.61 -16.06 16.41
C ASP A 61 10.71 -16.78 15.04
N SER A 62 9.63 -16.79 14.26
CA SER A 62 9.59 -17.46 12.95
C SER A 62 8.75 -16.71 11.91
N LEU A 63 9.00 -17.00 10.62
CA LEU A 63 8.19 -16.47 9.52
C LEU A 63 6.74 -17.00 9.55
N GLU A 64 6.54 -18.19 10.07
CA GLU A 64 5.23 -18.79 10.25
C GLU A 64 4.41 -17.99 11.27
N GLU A 65 5.00 -17.67 12.42
CA GLU A 65 4.37 -16.83 13.45
C GLU A 65 4.06 -15.42 12.90
N LEU A 66 4.99 -14.83 12.14
CA LEU A 66 4.78 -13.54 11.49
C LEU A 66 3.52 -13.56 10.61
N ARG A 67 3.33 -14.59 9.81
CA ARG A 67 2.18 -14.73 8.91
C ARG A 67 0.85 -14.80 9.63
N GLU A 68 0.85 -15.33 10.86
CA GLU A 68 -0.35 -15.52 11.67
C GLU A 68 -0.70 -14.32 12.56
N THR A 69 0.16 -13.30 12.60
CA THR A 69 -0.13 -12.08 13.36
C THR A 69 -1.34 -11.34 12.81
N GLU A 70 -2.09 -10.69 13.69
CA GLU A 70 -3.27 -9.94 13.31
C GLU A 70 -2.93 -8.75 12.39
N TRP A 71 -1.84 -8.05 12.66
CA TRP A 71 -1.41 -6.94 11.82
C TRP A 71 -0.97 -7.37 10.41
N MET A 72 -0.38 -8.58 10.24
CA MET A 72 -0.11 -9.14 8.91
C MET A 72 -1.39 -9.49 8.17
N ARG A 73 -2.40 -10.01 8.88
CA ARG A 73 -3.72 -10.25 8.28
C ARG A 73 -4.36 -8.95 7.82
N MET A 74 -4.37 -7.93 8.68
CA MET A 74 -4.89 -6.60 8.34
C MET A 74 -4.15 -5.97 7.14
N LEU A 75 -2.83 -6.13 7.07
CA LEU A 75 -2.02 -5.68 5.93
C LEU A 75 -2.48 -6.34 4.62
N TRP A 76 -2.63 -7.69 4.64
CA TRP A 76 -3.08 -8.40 3.45
C TRP A 76 -4.51 -8.07 3.04
N ASP A 77 -5.38 -7.84 3.99
CA ASP A 77 -6.76 -7.42 3.70
C ASP A 77 -6.76 -6.03 3.05
N ALA A 78 -5.98 -5.07 3.56
CA ALA A 78 -5.80 -3.76 2.94
C ALA A 78 -5.22 -3.86 1.51
N VAL A 79 -4.19 -4.68 1.30
CA VAL A 79 -3.63 -4.92 -0.05
C VAL A 79 -4.68 -5.48 -1.00
N LYS A 80 -5.51 -6.42 -0.56
CA LYS A 80 -6.56 -7.01 -1.39
C LYS A 80 -7.64 -5.99 -1.75
N ASP A 81 -8.02 -5.12 -0.82
CA ASP A 81 -9.01 -4.07 -1.05
C ASP A 81 -8.50 -3.07 -2.10
N GLU A 82 -7.27 -2.60 -1.99
CA GLU A 82 -6.62 -1.72 -2.95
C GLU A 82 -6.48 -2.37 -4.34
N LEU A 83 -6.10 -3.65 -4.40
CA LEU A 83 -6.04 -4.40 -5.66
C LEU A 83 -7.43 -4.60 -6.29
N GLN A 84 -8.46 -4.74 -5.47
CA GLN A 84 -9.84 -4.83 -5.96
C GLN A 84 -10.31 -3.48 -6.51
N GLU A 85 -9.98 -2.37 -5.87
CA GLU A 85 -10.26 -1.02 -6.38
C GLU A 85 -9.56 -0.78 -7.72
N ALA A 86 -8.25 -1.05 -7.80
CA ALA A 86 -7.49 -0.95 -9.05
C ALA A 86 -8.13 -1.78 -10.18
N LYS A 87 -8.59 -2.99 -9.87
CA LYS A 87 -9.30 -3.86 -10.84
C LYS A 87 -10.60 -3.23 -11.34
N LEU A 88 -11.39 -2.64 -10.47
CA LEU A 88 -12.65 -1.99 -10.85
C LEU A 88 -12.40 -0.79 -11.77
N LEU A 89 -11.36 0.01 -11.49
CA LEU A 89 -10.97 1.12 -12.36
C LEU A 89 -10.61 0.66 -13.77
N VAL A 90 -9.80 -0.41 -13.89
CA VAL A 90 -9.44 -0.97 -15.21
C VAL A 90 -10.66 -1.57 -15.92
N GLN A 91 -11.55 -2.24 -15.19
CA GLN A 91 -12.78 -2.80 -15.78
C GLN A 91 -13.69 -1.70 -16.32
N GLU A 92 -13.85 -0.61 -15.59
CA GLU A 92 -14.63 0.55 -16.04
C GLU A 92 -13.96 1.23 -17.26
N ALA A 93 -12.64 1.40 -17.24
CA ALA A 93 -11.91 1.91 -18.39
C ALA A 93 -12.13 1.05 -19.66
N ARG A 94 -12.10 -0.27 -19.51
CA ARG A 94 -12.38 -1.22 -20.61
C ARG A 94 -13.82 -1.18 -21.08
N ARG A 95 -14.77 -1.00 -20.15
CA ARG A 95 -16.19 -0.81 -20.49
C ARG A 95 -16.36 0.40 -21.40
N ILE A 96 -15.73 1.53 -21.05
CA ILE A 96 -15.76 2.75 -21.89
C ILE A 96 -15.09 2.50 -23.26
N CYS A 97 -13.97 1.75 -23.30
CA CYS A 97 -13.33 1.40 -24.55
C CYS A 97 -14.24 0.58 -25.50
N SER A 98 -15.17 -0.20 -24.95
CA SER A 98 -16.09 -1.04 -25.74
C SER A 98 -17.32 -0.30 -26.27
N GLU A 99 -17.54 0.94 -25.86
CA GLU A 99 -18.65 1.76 -26.37
C GLU A 99 -18.43 2.15 -27.84
N GLN A 100 -19.49 2.52 -28.57
CA GLN A 100 -19.46 2.77 -30.02
C GLN A 100 -18.43 3.83 -30.41
N ASP A 101 -18.22 4.86 -29.59
CA ASP A 101 -17.28 5.96 -29.78
C ASP A 101 -16.14 5.93 -28.75
N GLY A 102 -15.93 4.76 -28.12
CA GLY A 102 -14.90 4.54 -27.12
C GLY A 102 -13.50 4.39 -27.74
N PRO A 103 -12.44 4.62 -26.94
CA PRO A 103 -11.05 4.49 -27.38
C PRO A 103 -10.59 3.03 -27.44
N TYR A 104 -11.19 2.22 -28.30
CA TYR A 104 -11.00 0.78 -28.41
C TYR A 104 -9.53 0.34 -28.58
N LEU A 105 -8.68 1.21 -29.14
CA LEU A 105 -7.25 0.93 -29.27
C LEU A 105 -6.49 0.90 -27.92
N TYR A 106 -7.11 1.30 -26.83
CA TYR A 106 -6.52 1.25 -25.50
C TYR A 106 -6.78 -0.09 -24.79
N ASP A 107 -7.74 -0.90 -25.28
CA ASP A 107 -8.16 -2.14 -24.61
C ASP A 107 -7.03 -3.16 -24.44
N GLU A 108 -6.08 -3.24 -25.38
CA GLU A 108 -4.92 -4.14 -25.28
C GLU A 108 -4.04 -3.80 -24.06
N ALA A 109 -3.75 -2.51 -23.86
CA ALA A 109 -2.97 -2.06 -22.72
C ALA A 109 -3.71 -2.28 -21.38
N LEU A 110 -5.00 -1.98 -21.35
CA LEU A 110 -5.85 -2.21 -20.18
C LEU A 110 -6.02 -3.70 -19.86
N SER A 111 -6.03 -4.55 -20.87
CA SER A 111 -6.03 -6.01 -20.70
C SER A 111 -4.74 -6.49 -20.05
N SER A 112 -3.59 -5.91 -20.43
CA SER A 112 -2.30 -6.19 -19.80
C SER A 112 -2.28 -5.73 -18.33
N ASP A 113 -2.82 -4.55 -18.04
CA ASP A 113 -2.94 -4.03 -16.68
C ASP A 113 -3.82 -4.94 -15.81
N LEU A 114 -4.92 -5.46 -16.37
CA LEU A 114 -5.79 -6.39 -15.66
C LEU A 114 -5.11 -7.73 -15.36
N LEU A 115 -4.23 -8.21 -16.25
CA LEU A 115 -3.44 -9.41 -15.99
C LEU A 115 -2.42 -9.18 -14.87
N LEU A 116 -1.78 -8.01 -14.83
CA LEU A 116 -0.87 -7.61 -13.75
C LEU A 116 -1.60 -7.62 -12.39
N ILE A 117 -2.77 -6.98 -12.31
CA ILE A 117 -3.57 -6.94 -11.09
C ILE A 117 -3.99 -8.36 -10.66
N ARG A 118 -4.41 -9.23 -11.59
CA ARG A 118 -4.76 -10.61 -11.26
C ARG A 118 -3.58 -11.39 -10.69
N SER A 119 -2.39 -11.22 -11.27
CA SER A 119 -1.17 -11.86 -10.74
C SER A 119 -0.88 -11.38 -9.31
N LEU A 120 -1.05 -10.10 -9.03
CA LEU A 120 -0.90 -9.54 -7.68
C LEU A 120 -1.97 -10.09 -6.72
N GLN A 121 -3.23 -10.19 -7.17
CA GLN A 121 -4.31 -10.79 -6.37
C GLN A 121 -4.01 -12.26 -6.01
N GLU A 122 -3.48 -13.05 -6.94
CA GLU A 122 -3.10 -14.45 -6.68
C GLU A 122 -1.96 -14.57 -5.67
N LEU A 123 -0.98 -13.66 -5.72
CA LEU A 123 0.11 -13.60 -4.75
C LEU A 123 -0.39 -13.14 -3.37
N ALA A 124 -1.28 -12.15 -3.33
CA ALA A 124 -1.89 -11.67 -2.09
C ALA A 124 -2.75 -12.74 -1.42
N GLU A 125 -3.49 -13.57 -2.18
CA GLU A 125 -4.23 -14.70 -1.64
C GLU A 125 -3.31 -15.76 -1.01
N LYS A 126 -2.12 -15.96 -1.59
CA LYS A 126 -1.09 -16.86 -1.06
C LYS A 126 -0.27 -16.23 0.06
N ARG A 127 -0.51 -14.94 0.36
CA ARG A 127 0.31 -14.14 1.28
C ARG A 127 1.81 -14.20 0.95
N ASP A 128 2.12 -14.22 -0.35
CA ASP A 128 3.49 -14.22 -0.84
C ASP A 128 4.04 -12.79 -0.89
N TYR A 129 4.65 -12.38 0.22
CA TYR A 129 5.23 -11.05 0.38
C TYR A 129 6.30 -10.76 -0.67
N ASN A 130 7.23 -11.69 -0.88
CA ASN A 130 8.36 -11.46 -1.79
C ASN A 130 7.89 -11.34 -3.24
N GLY A 131 7.00 -12.23 -3.70
CA GLY A 131 6.45 -12.16 -5.04
C GLY A 131 5.62 -10.89 -5.27
N THR A 132 4.83 -10.48 -4.28
CA THR A 132 4.04 -9.24 -4.34
C THR A 132 4.96 -8.01 -4.39
N ALA A 133 5.95 -7.93 -3.50
CA ALA A 133 6.90 -6.82 -3.44
C ALA A 133 7.73 -6.72 -4.73
N GLU A 134 8.21 -7.82 -5.31
CA GLU A 134 8.98 -7.83 -6.56
C GLU A 134 8.22 -7.16 -7.70
N ILE A 135 6.93 -7.47 -7.85
CA ILE A 135 6.08 -6.87 -8.88
C ILE A 135 5.78 -5.39 -8.57
N LEU A 136 5.41 -5.08 -7.32
CA LEU A 136 5.00 -3.72 -6.92
C LEU A 136 6.17 -2.73 -6.91
N MET A 137 7.38 -3.15 -6.59
CA MET A 137 8.57 -2.27 -6.65
C MET A 137 8.85 -1.76 -8.07
N LYS A 138 8.46 -2.52 -9.10
CA LYS A 138 8.68 -2.14 -10.50
C LYS A 138 7.55 -2.63 -11.40
N PRO A 139 6.32 -2.10 -11.23
CA PRO A 139 5.18 -2.54 -12.03
C PRO A 139 5.40 -2.19 -13.50
N SER A 140 5.13 -3.14 -14.38
CA SER A 140 5.29 -2.99 -15.83
C SER A 140 3.94 -2.69 -16.49
N PHE A 141 3.78 -1.47 -16.98
CA PHE A 141 2.57 -1.04 -17.67
C PHE A 141 2.80 -0.96 -19.18
N ALA A 142 1.91 -1.57 -19.96
CA ALA A 142 1.93 -1.45 -21.41
C ALA A 142 1.64 0.00 -21.85
N ARG A 143 2.22 0.43 -22.97
CA ARG A 143 1.93 1.77 -23.51
C ARG A 143 0.58 1.81 -24.18
N LEU A 144 -0.18 2.87 -23.96
CA LEU A 144 -1.39 3.12 -24.73
C LEU A 144 -1.05 3.34 -26.20
N SER A 145 -1.90 2.87 -27.09
CA SER A 145 -1.75 3.05 -28.54
C SER A 145 -1.68 4.53 -28.88
N THR A 146 -0.70 4.92 -29.70
CA THR A 146 -0.58 6.27 -30.26
C THR A 146 -1.29 6.41 -31.61
N LYS A 147 -1.88 5.33 -32.12
CA LYS A 147 -2.63 5.34 -33.38
C LYS A 147 -3.88 6.21 -33.22
N LYS A 148 -4.18 6.99 -34.26
CA LYS A 148 -5.45 7.74 -34.30
C LYS A 148 -6.55 6.77 -34.74
N ALA A 149 -7.60 6.67 -33.95
CA ALA A 149 -8.84 6.02 -34.35
C ALA A 149 -9.81 7.08 -34.85
N ALA A 150 -10.57 6.75 -35.87
CA ALA A 150 -11.68 7.58 -36.33
C ALA A 150 -12.85 7.48 -35.33
N ASP A 151 -13.61 8.54 -35.18
CA ASP A 151 -14.87 8.58 -34.43
C ASP A 151 -14.77 8.23 -32.92
N VAL A 152 -13.62 8.57 -32.30
CA VAL A 152 -13.43 8.41 -30.85
C VAL A 152 -13.78 9.73 -30.15
N ASP A 153 -14.64 9.64 -29.14
CA ASP A 153 -14.97 10.77 -28.25
C ASP A 153 -13.75 11.10 -27.34
N GLU A 154 -13.28 12.35 -27.43
CA GLU A 154 -12.12 12.82 -26.67
C GLU A 154 -12.39 12.87 -25.14
N GLN A 155 -13.64 13.07 -24.70
CA GLN A 155 -13.97 13.03 -23.26
C GLN A 155 -13.88 11.60 -22.72
N LYS A 156 -14.40 10.62 -23.47
CA LYS A 156 -14.26 9.20 -23.12
C LYS A 156 -12.79 8.77 -23.09
N LYS A 157 -12.03 9.20 -24.08
CA LYS A 157 -10.59 8.94 -24.14
C LYS A 157 -9.83 9.55 -22.97
N GLN A 158 -10.18 10.76 -22.55
CA GLN A 158 -9.59 11.37 -21.37
C GLN A 158 -10.01 10.61 -20.09
N ARG A 159 -11.29 10.29 -19.96
CA ARG A 159 -11.81 9.52 -18.82
C ARG A 159 -11.08 8.17 -18.66
N VAL A 160 -10.83 7.44 -19.75
CA VAL A 160 -10.06 6.19 -19.71
C VAL A 160 -8.63 6.41 -19.22
N LYS A 161 -7.98 7.50 -19.61
CA LYS A 161 -6.64 7.84 -19.12
C LYS A 161 -6.66 8.15 -17.63
N ASP A 162 -7.64 8.95 -17.17
CA ASP A 162 -7.76 9.33 -15.78
C ASP A 162 -7.96 8.08 -14.89
N LEU A 163 -8.86 7.17 -15.27
CA LEU A 163 -9.08 5.90 -14.57
C LEU A 163 -7.80 5.04 -14.51
N ARG A 164 -7.05 4.99 -15.62
CA ARG A 164 -5.79 4.26 -15.66
C ARG A 164 -4.69 4.91 -14.83
N ASP A 165 -4.65 6.24 -14.77
CA ASP A 165 -3.65 6.95 -13.98
C ASP A 165 -3.94 6.79 -12.48
N GLU A 166 -5.22 6.74 -12.09
CA GLU A 166 -5.67 6.42 -10.73
C GLU A 166 -5.28 4.98 -10.35
N GLU A 167 -5.56 3.98 -11.18
CA GLU A 167 -5.12 2.60 -10.99
C GLU A 167 -3.61 2.48 -10.79
N LYS A 168 -2.82 3.16 -11.64
CA LYS A 168 -1.36 3.18 -11.49
C LYS A 168 -0.90 3.88 -10.22
N GLY A 169 -1.64 4.87 -9.75
CA GLY A 169 -1.43 5.53 -8.47
C GLY A 169 -1.50 4.51 -7.34
N ILE A 170 -2.61 3.77 -7.25
CA ILE A 170 -2.83 2.71 -6.27
C ILE A 170 -1.67 1.69 -6.27
N LEU A 171 -1.32 1.13 -7.44
CA LEU A 171 -0.26 0.13 -7.52
C LEU A 171 1.13 0.68 -7.13
N LYS A 172 1.39 1.97 -7.37
CA LYS A 172 2.64 2.60 -6.94
C LYS A 172 2.69 2.88 -5.44
N GLU A 173 1.57 3.27 -4.84
CA GLU A 173 1.45 3.50 -3.40
C GLU A 173 1.62 2.20 -2.62
N LEU A 174 1.05 1.10 -3.12
CA LEU A 174 1.27 -0.24 -2.55
C LEU A 174 2.73 -0.70 -2.60
N GLY A 175 3.54 -0.16 -3.53
CA GLY A 175 4.95 -0.52 -3.69
C GLY A 175 5.93 0.33 -2.88
N GLN A 176 5.45 1.31 -2.09
CA GLN A 176 6.27 2.19 -1.25
C GLN A 176 6.33 1.71 0.19
#